data_91e9e3803a4c4afbe0b9d1411449b59c
#
_entry.id   91e9e3803a4c4afbe0b9d1411449b59c
#
_cell.length_a   1.000
_cell.length_b   1.000
_cell.length_c   1.000
_cell.angle_alpha   90.00
_cell.angle_beta   90.00
_cell.angle_gamma   90.00
#
_symmetry.space_group_name_H-M   'P 1'
#
loop_
_entity.id
_entity.type
_entity.pdbx_description
1 polymer ?
#
loop_
_entity_poly.entity_id
_entity_poly.type
_entity_poly.pdbx_seq_one_letter_code
_entity_poly.pdbx_strand_id
1 'polypeptide(L)'
;MKNLFIEENGAYSIDCKAAVWATDKIHEDYHNAGIHINDVDFLIENSTHILMVEYKNACLASAKNPEAFHPMEDKKISIITRKFYDSLHYLRLLDKTKPVWYIYILEYPNGDVTTRKRLRNRLKMELPFSLQENIGNGKRLIDRVDVLSIDEWNADSQC
;
A
#
# COMPACT_ATOMS: atom_id res chain seq x y z
N MET A 1 18.35 -13.01 -0.94
CA MET A 1 17.32 -11.95 -0.86
C MET A 1 16.31 -12.30 0.24
N LYS A 2 15.92 -11.34 1.06
CA LYS A 2 14.88 -11.55 2.05
C LYS A 2 13.53 -11.52 1.32
N ASN A 3 12.85 -12.65 1.22
CA ASN A 3 11.56 -12.77 0.53
C ASN A 3 10.38 -12.81 1.51
N LEU A 4 10.65 -12.91 2.81
CA LEU A 4 9.66 -12.90 3.87
C LEU A 4 9.75 -11.58 4.63
N PHE A 5 8.67 -10.82 4.61
CA PHE A 5 8.51 -9.60 5.40
C PHE A 5 7.46 -9.83 6.47
N ILE A 6 7.76 -9.40 7.69
CA ILE A 6 6.88 -9.54 8.84
C ILE A 6 6.51 -8.12 9.29
N GLU A 7 5.21 -7.87 9.43
CA GLU A 7 4.70 -6.59 9.93
C GLU A 7 5.14 -6.39 11.40
N GLU A 8 5.25 -5.12 11.81
CA GLU A 8 5.79 -4.67 13.10
C GLU A 8 5.22 -5.43 14.31
N ASN A 9 3.91 -5.71 14.32
CA ASN A 9 3.25 -6.43 15.41
C ASN A 9 3.24 -7.96 15.22
N GLY A 10 3.84 -8.46 14.13
CA GLY A 10 3.89 -9.89 13.83
C GLY A 10 2.55 -10.52 13.42
N ALA A 11 1.52 -9.70 13.23
CA ALA A 11 0.17 -10.17 12.88
C ALA A 11 0.01 -10.50 11.39
N TYR A 12 0.97 -10.09 10.56
CA TYR A 12 0.90 -10.24 9.12
C TYR A 12 2.31 -10.44 8.54
N SER A 13 2.39 -11.28 7.51
CA SER A 13 3.63 -11.49 6.77
C SER A 13 3.37 -11.65 5.28
N ILE A 14 4.33 -11.24 4.46
CA ILE A 14 4.34 -11.43 3.01
C ILE A 14 5.55 -12.28 2.63
N ASP A 15 5.32 -13.38 1.92
CA ASP A 15 6.36 -14.19 1.30
C ASP A 15 6.27 -14.04 -0.23
N CYS A 16 7.18 -13.28 -0.81
CA CYS A 16 7.23 -13.01 -2.25
C CYS A 16 8.39 -13.75 -2.91
N LYS A 17 8.13 -14.97 -3.37
CA LYS A 17 9.13 -15.81 -4.02
C LYS A 17 9.55 -15.31 -5.41
N ALA A 18 8.64 -14.62 -6.11
CA ALA A 18 8.89 -14.07 -7.44
C ALA A 18 9.51 -12.66 -7.44
N ALA A 19 9.82 -12.11 -6.28
CA ALA A 19 10.38 -10.77 -6.17
C ALA A 19 11.81 -10.71 -6.75
N VAL A 20 12.06 -9.74 -7.63
CA VAL A 20 13.41 -9.39 -8.10
C VAL A 20 14.08 -8.40 -7.17
N TRP A 21 13.28 -7.62 -6.42
CA TRP A 21 13.73 -6.69 -5.39
C TRP A 21 12.59 -6.47 -4.39
N ALA A 22 12.94 -6.28 -3.12
CA ALA A 22 11.96 -5.96 -2.11
C ALA A 22 12.59 -5.23 -0.92
N THR A 23 11.82 -4.38 -0.25
CA THR A 23 12.25 -3.68 0.97
C THR A 23 11.10 -3.41 1.93
N ASP A 24 11.43 -3.47 3.22
CA ASP A 24 10.64 -2.97 4.36
C ASP A 24 11.35 -1.78 5.05
N LYS A 25 12.38 -1.22 4.40
CA LYS A 25 13.30 -0.22 4.98
C LYS A 25 12.95 1.22 4.66
N ILE A 26 11.90 1.48 3.90
CA ILE A 26 11.54 2.82 3.46
C ILE A 26 11.39 3.80 4.65
N HIS A 27 10.72 3.38 5.72
CA HIS A 27 10.57 4.18 6.94
C HIS A 27 11.92 4.52 7.58
N GLU A 28 12.77 3.52 7.73
CA GLU A 28 14.10 3.68 8.32
C GLU A 28 14.97 4.64 7.49
N ASP A 29 14.96 4.48 6.17
CA ASP A 29 15.75 5.32 5.26
C ASP A 29 15.31 6.79 5.32
N TYR A 30 14.00 7.06 5.32
CA TYR A 30 13.48 8.41 5.47
C TYR A 30 13.78 9.00 6.85
N HIS A 31 13.60 8.21 7.90
CA HIS A 31 13.88 8.65 9.27
C HIS A 31 15.38 9.02 9.45
N ASN A 32 16.28 8.17 8.94
CA ASN A 32 17.73 8.44 8.98
C ASN A 32 18.14 9.67 8.19
N ALA A 33 17.40 10.01 7.15
CA ALA A 33 17.59 11.24 6.39
C ALA A 33 16.96 12.48 7.04
N GLY A 34 16.26 12.33 8.18
CA GLY A 34 15.56 13.43 8.84
C GLY A 34 14.30 13.88 8.11
N ILE A 35 13.75 13.04 7.23
CA ILE A 35 12.58 13.36 6.40
C ILE A 35 11.34 12.71 7.02
N HIS A 36 10.36 13.54 7.39
CA HIS A 36 9.10 13.09 7.98
C HIS A 36 8.01 13.07 6.92
N ILE A 37 7.82 11.91 6.29
CA ILE A 37 6.78 11.69 5.29
C ILE A 37 6.00 10.41 5.59
N ASN A 38 4.93 10.19 4.84
CA ASN A 38 4.10 9.00 4.97
C ASN A 38 4.61 7.91 4.01
N ASP A 39 5.00 6.79 4.54
CA ASP A 39 5.51 5.65 3.78
C ASP A 39 4.61 4.44 3.94
N VAL A 40 4.65 3.53 2.95
CA VAL A 40 4.00 2.23 3.02
C VAL A 40 4.89 1.21 3.75
N ASP A 41 4.30 0.10 4.17
CA ASP A 41 5.03 -0.91 4.93
C ASP A 41 6.01 -1.71 4.07
N PHE A 42 5.61 -2.06 2.83
CA PHE A 42 6.41 -2.91 1.95
C PHE A 42 6.40 -2.42 0.51
N LEU A 43 7.56 -2.51 -0.15
CA LEU A 43 7.73 -2.33 -1.59
C LEU A 43 8.35 -3.60 -2.17
N ILE A 44 7.71 -4.17 -3.18
CA ILE A 44 8.10 -5.44 -3.78
C ILE A 44 8.05 -5.31 -5.30
N GLU A 45 9.18 -5.44 -5.97
CA GLU A 45 9.25 -5.42 -7.42
C GLU A 45 9.27 -6.84 -7.96
N ASN A 46 8.40 -7.13 -8.89
CA ASN A 46 8.46 -8.34 -9.70
C ASN A 46 8.83 -8.03 -11.16
N SER A 47 8.63 -8.97 -12.07
CA SER A 47 9.02 -8.80 -13.48
C SER A 47 8.29 -7.66 -14.19
N THR A 48 7.04 -7.36 -13.83
CA THR A 48 6.16 -6.46 -14.58
C THR A 48 5.73 -5.20 -13.83
N HIS A 49 5.65 -5.25 -12.52
CA HIS A 49 5.12 -4.16 -11.70
C HIS A 49 5.78 -4.11 -10.32
N ILE A 50 5.46 -3.08 -9.57
CA ILE A 50 5.87 -2.91 -8.17
C ILE A 50 4.62 -2.99 -7.29
N LEU A 51 4.59 -3.94 -6.36
CA LEU A 51 3.61 -3.96 -5.29
C LEU A 51 4.01 -2.93 -4.24
N MET A 52 3.10 -2.03 -3.96
CA MET A 52 3.20 -1.06 -2.87
C MET A 52 2.13 -1.44 -1.85
N VAL A 53 2.55 -1.95 -0.70
CA VAL A 53 1.64 -2.59 0.26
C VAL A 53 1.59 -1.80 1.55
N GLU A 54 0.41 -1.39 1.92
CA GLU A 54 0.07 -0.81 3.21
C GLU A 54 -0.83 -1.77 3.98
N TYR A 55 -0.53 -1.99 5.24
CA TYR A 55 -1.30 -2.85 6.12
C TYR A 55 -1.87 -2.10 7.32
N LYS A 56 -3.14 -2.29 7.58
CA LYS A 56 -3.82 -1.77 8.76
C LYS A 56 -4.78 -2.81 9.33
N ASN A 57 -4.61 -3.11 10.61
CA ASN A 57 -5.53 -3.97 11.35
C ASN A 57 -6.05 -3.25 12.60
N ALA A 58 -7.30 -2.81 12.55
CA ALA A 58 -7.98 -2.19 13.68
C ALA A 58 -8.72 -3.21 14.57
N CYS A 59 -8.64 -4.51 14.24
CA CYS A 59 -9.22 -5.60 15.04
C CYS A 59 -8.27 -6.16 16.08
N LEU A 60 -7.00 -5.75 16.10
CA LEU A 60 -6.01 -6.25 17.06
C LEU A 60 -6.40 -5.87 18.50
N ALA A 61 -6.10 -6.76 19.45
CA ALA A 61 -6.34 -6.53 20.88
C ALA A 61 -5.64 -5.27 21.42
N SER A 62 -4.55 -4.84 20.79
CA SER A 62 -3.83 -3.60 21.09
C SER A 62 -4.49 -2.33 20.55
N ALA A 63 -5.51 -2.44 19.71
CA ALA A 63 -6.22 -1.28 19.19
C ALA A 63 -6.99 -0.59 20.31
N LYS A 64 -6.74 0.72 20.51
CA LYS A 64 -7.32 1.49 21.63
C LYS A 64 -8.83 1.65 21.52
N ASN A 65 -9.36 1.79 20.31
CA ASN A 65 -10.79 1.96 20.05
C ASN A 65 -11.14 1.49 18.62
N PRO A 66 -11.23 0.17 18.41
CA PRO A 66 -11.46 -0.40 17.07
C PRO A 66 -12.81 0.04 16.46
N GLU A 67 -13.85 0.21 17.29
CA GLU A 67 -15.19 0.63 16.83
C GLU A 67 -15.22 2.08 16.32
N ALA A 68 -14.28 2.92 16.71
CA ALA A 68 -14.16 4.30 16.23
C ALA A 68 -13.37 4.41 14.92
N PHE A 69 -12.90 3.31 14.36
CA PHE A 69 -12.16 3.32 13.10
C PHE A 69 -13.11 3.48 11.90
N HIS A 70 -13.01 4.61 11.22
CA HIS A 70 -13.79 4.92 10.03
C HIS A 70 -12.86 5.18 8.84
N PRO A 71 -12.63 4.17 7.96
CA PRO A 71 -11.65 4.29 6.88
C PRO A 71 -12.05 5.29 5.78
N MET A 72 -13.34 5.65 5.70
CA MET A 72 -13.84 6.60 4.70
C MET A 72 -13.71 8.07 5.12
N GLU A 73 -13.21 8.37 6.31
CA GLU A 73 -12.94 9.76 6.71
C GLU A 73 -11.90 10.41 5.79
N ASP A 74 -12.13 11.65 5.40
CA ASP A 74 -11.24 12.39 4.50
C ASP A 74 -9.80 12.43 4.99
N LYS A 75 -9.59 12.55 6.29
CA LYS A 75 -8.25 12.49 6.89
C LYS A 75 -7.56 11.14 6.64
N LYS A 76 -8.29 10.02 6.77
CA LYS A 76 -7.76 8.68 6.52
C LYS A 76 -7.45 8.48 5.03
N ILE A 77 -8.36 8.89 4.16
CA ILE A 77 -8.16 8.88 2.70
C ILE A 77 -6.91 9.66 2.33
N SER A 78 -6.76 10.88 2.87
CA SER A 78 -5.60 11.74 2.63
C SER A 78 -4.29 11.08 3.05
N ILE A 79 -4.25 10.45 4.22
CA ILE A 79 -3.05 9.75 4.71
C ILE A 79 -2.67 8.59 3.78
N ILE A 80 -3.62 7.73 3.41
CA ILE A 80 -3.37 6.59 2.52
C ILE A 80 -2.93 7.06 1.13
N THR A 81 -3.54 8.12 0.61
CA THR A 81 -3.14 8.72 -0.66
C THR A 81 -1.70 9.29 -0.59
N ARG A 82 -1.36 9.99 0.48
CA ARG A 82 0.00 10.53 0.67
C ARG A 82 1.05 9.44 0.78
N LYS A 83 0.73 8.33 1.42
CA LYS A 83 1.63 7.17 1.49
C LYS A 83 2.03 6.68 0.09
N PHE A 84 1.09 6.68 -0.85
CA PHE A 84 1.40 6.36 -2.24
C PHE A 84 2.40 7.35 -2.85
N TYR A 85 2.12 8.66 -2.78
CA TYR A 85 2.98 9.66 -3.41
C TYR A 85 4.36 9.73 -2.77
N ASP A 86 4.44 9.68 -1.46
CA ASP A 86 5.71 9.73 -0.73
C ASP A 86 6.55 8.46 -1.01
N SER A 87 5.93 7.30 -1.11
CA SER A 87 6.60 6.04 -1.46
C SER A 87 7.01 6.00 -2.94
N LEU A 88 6.22 6.60 -3.83
CA LEU A 88 6.57 6.75 -5.24
C LEU A 88 7.86 7.58 -5.41
N HIS A 89 8.01 8.64 -4.63
CA HIS A 89 9.23 9.45 -4.60
C HIS A 89 10.46 8.59 -4.25
N TYR A 90 10.36 7.75 -3.23
CA TYR A 90 11.41 6.80 -2.85
C TYR A 90 11.78 5.85 -4.00
N LEU A 91 10.77 5.26 -4.65
CA LEU A 91 10.98 4.39 -5.82
C LEU A 91 11.73 5.10 -6.95
N ARG A 92 11.40 6.35 -7.23
CA ARG A 92 12.06 7.13 -8.30
C ARG A 92 13.52 7.44 -7.99
N LEU A 93 13.88 7.65 -6.72
CA LEU A 93 15.28 7.78 -6.30
C LEU A 93 16.10 6.49 -6.53
N LEU A 94 15.44 5.35 -6.52
CA LEU A 94 16.05 4.04 -6.78
C LEU A 94 15.95 3.61 -8.25
N ASP A 95 15.57 4.50 -9.16
CA ASP A 95 15.33 4.21 -10.59
C ASP A 95 14.30 3.09 -10.84
N LYS A 96 13.38 2.89 -9.89
CA LYS A 96 12.29 1.94 -10.00
C LYS A 96 11.12 2.58 -10.72
N THR A 97 10.91 2.23 -12.00
CA THR A 97 9.96 2.92 -12.89
C THR A 97 8.80 2.08 -13.37
N LYS A 98 8.73 0.80 -13.01
CA LYS A 98 7.57 -0.04 -13.32
C LYS A 98 6.29 0.52 -12.71
N PRO A 99 5.12 0.32 -13.35
CA PRO A 99 3.86 0.78 -12.79
C PRO A 99 3.57 0.12 -11.45
N VAL A 100 2.95 0.87 -10.56
CA VAL A 100 2.63 0.43 -9.21
C VAL A 100 1.27 -0.26 -9.16
N TRP A 101 1.19 -1.33 -8.42
CA TRP A 101 -0.04 -1.88 -7.87
C TRP A 101 -0.11 -1.52 -6.39
N TYR A 102 -1.01 -0.60 -6.04
CA TYR A 102 -1.16 -0.13 -4.67
C TYR A 102 -2.20 -0.97 -3.94
N ILE A 103 -1.76 -1.73 -2.96
CA ILE A 103 -2.58 -2.68 -2.20
C ILE A 103 -2.70 -2.19 -0.76
N TYR A 104 -3.92 -1.88 -0.33
CA TYR A 104 -4.24 -1.56 1.04
C TYR A 104 -4.92 -2.76 1.68
N ILE A 105 -4.20 -3.46 2.55
CA ILE A 105 -4.72 -4.59 3.32
C ILE A 105 -5.34 -4.03 4.60
N LEU A 106 -6.66 -4.13 4.71
CA LEU A 106 -7.42 -3.48 5.76
C LEU A 106 -8.34 -4.45 6.47
N GLU A 107 -8.10 -4.62 7.77
CA GLU A 107 -8.96 -5.33 8.71
C GLU A 107 -9.53 -4.35 9.74
N TYR A 108 -10.86 -4.35 9.90
CA TYR A 108 -11.56 -3.58 10.92
C TYR A 108 -12.91 -4.20 11.26
N PRO A 109 -13.51 -3.92 12.45
CA PRO A 109 -14.65 -4.68 12.97
C PRO A 109 -15.87 -4.76 12.06
N ASN A 110 -16.19 -3.69 11.32
CA ASN A 110 -17.33 -3.61 10.42
C ASN A 110 -16.94 -3.72 8.94
N GLY A 111 -15.74 -4.23 8.66
CA GLY A 111 -15.22 -4.37 7.31
C GLY A 111 -15.89 -5.50 6.53
N ASP A 112 -16.46 -5.18 5.38
CA ASP A 112 -16.98 -6.13 4.43
C ASP A 112 -16.46 -5.83 3.00
N VAL A 113 -16.72 -6.75 2.07
CA VAL A 113 -16.31 -6.62 0.66
C VAL A 113 -16.86 -5.34 0.04
N THR A 114 -18.11 -5.00 0.32
CA THR A 114 -18.77 -3.82 -0.26
C THR A 114 -18.11 -2.53 0.24
N THR A 115 -17.83 -2.42 1.52
CA THR A 115 -17.18 -1.26 2.11
C THR A 115 -15.76 -1.11 1.59
N ARG A 116 -15.00 -2.21 1.46
CA ARG A 116 -13.65 -2.18 0.87
C ARG A 116 -13.67 -1.74 -0.59
N LYS A 117 -14.65 -2.18 -1.39
CA LYS A 117 -14.83 -1.71 -2.79
C LYS A 117 -15.15 -0.22 -2.87
N ARG A 118 -15.99 0.31 -1.97
CA ARG A 118 -16.28 1.75 -1.88
C ARG A 118 -15.01 2.54 -1.55
N LEU A 119 -14.24 2.09 -0.58
CA LEU A 119 -12.97 2.70 -0.20
C LEU A 119 -11.98 2.68 -1.36
N ARG A 120 -11.84 1.56 -2.06
CA ARG A 120 -11.01 1.46 -3.27
C ARG A 120 -11.42 2.52 -4.31
N ASN A 121 -12.71 2.64 -4.59
CA ASN A 121 -13.20 3.61 -5.57
C ASN A 121 -12.91 5.05 -5.12
N ARG A 122 -13.03 5.34 -3.84
CA ARG A 122 -12.70 6.66 -3.28
C ARG A 122 -11.19 6.95 -3.39
N LEU A 123 -10.33 6.00 -3.05
CA LEU A 123 -8.89 6.13 -3.20
C LEU A 123 -8.48 6.33 -4.67
N LYS A 124 -9.11 5.60 -5.59
CA LYS A 124 -8.84 5.72 -7.03
C LYS A 124 -9.01 7.14 -7.55
N MET A 125 -9.94 7.91 -7.00
CA MET A 125 -10.17 9.31 -7.38
C MET A 125 -9.02 10.23 -6.93
N GLU A 126 -8.33 9.91 -5.87
CA GLU A 126 -7.21 10.69 -5.32
C GLU A 126 -5.84 10.27 -5.90
N LEU A 127 -5.77 9.09 -6.51
CA LEU A 127 -4.57 8.53 -7.12
C LEU A 127 -4.44 8.98 -8.59
N PRO A 128 -3.24 8.94 -9.19
CA PRO A 128 -2.98 9.63 -10.46
C PRO A 128 -3.50 8.91 -11.72
N PHE A 129 -4.59 8.15 -11.62
CA PHE A 129 -5.16 7.46 -12.80
C PHE A 129 -5.56 8.43 -13.91
N SER A 130 -6.37 9.45 -13.60
CA SER A 130 -6.78 10.44 -14.59
C SER A 130 -5.62 11.32 -15.06
N LEU A 131 -4.74 11.70 -14.14
CA LEU A 131 -3.60 12.54 -14.48
C LEU A 131 -2.68 11.87 -15.49
N GLN A 132 -2.34 10.59 -15.29
CA GLN A 132 -1.48 9.85 -16.22
C GLN A 132 -2.13 9.64 -17.59
N GLU A 133 -3.45 9.47 -17.65
CA GLU A 133 -4.17 9.41 -18.93
C GLU A 133 -4.11 10.75 -19.68
N ASN A 134 -4.22 11.87 -18.94
CA ASN A 134 -4.26 13.20 -19.55
C ASN A 134 -2.90 13.71 -20.03
N ILE A 135 -1.84 13.47 -19.26
CA ILE A 135 -0.52 14.06 -19.53
C ILE A 135 0.64 13.07 -19.59
N GLY A 136 0.38 11.79 -19.34
CA GLY A 136 1.43 10.78 -19.21
C GLY A 136 2.09 10.35 -20.50
N ASN A 137 1.48 10.60 -21.67
CA ASN A 137 2.00 10.19 -22.98
C ASN A 137 2.32 8.67 -23.02
N GLY A 138 1.44 7.85 -22.48
CA GLY A 138 1.63 6.40 -22.37
C GLY A 138 2.46 5.94 -21.15
N LYS A 139 3.04 6.85 -20.40
CA LYS A 139 3.70 6.52 -19.12
C LYS A 139 2.66 6.29 -18.04
N ARG A 140 2.87 5.26 -17.22
CA ARG A 140 1.97 4.91 -16.13
C ARG A 140 2.73 4.88 -14.82
N LEU A 141 2.19 5.59 -13.83
CA LEU A 141 2.68 5.56 -12.45
C LEU A 141 2.02 4.43 -11.67
N ILE A 142 0.74 4.20 -11.96
CA ILE A 142 -0.09 3.23 -11.26
C ILE A 142 -0.99 2.49 -12.26
N ASP A 143 -1.11 1.18 -12.11
CA ASP A 143 -2.01 0.36 -12.92
C ASP A 143 -3.21 -0.15 -12.11
N ARG A 144 -3.04 -0.31 -10.81
CA ARG A 144 -4.04 -0.94 -9.96
C ARG A 144 -4.04 -0.34 -8.55
N VAL A 145 -5.24 -0.21 -7.98
CA VAL A 145 -5.44 0.01 -6.55
C VAL A 145 -6.49 -0.97 -6.04
N ASP A 146 -6.21 -1.63 -4.94
CA ASP A 146 -7.16 -2.51 -4.27
C ASP A 146 -7.15 -2.28 -2.75
N VAL A 147 -8.31 -2.54 -2.15
CA VAL A 147 -8.48 -2.64 -0.69
C VAL A 147 -8.96 -4.04 -0.40
N LEU A 148 -8.14 -4.82 0.28
CA LEU A 148 -8.35 -6.26 0.49
C LEU A 148 -8.40 -6.59 1.98
N SER A 149 -9.10 -7.68 2.34
CA SER A 149 -8.86 -8.35 3.61
C SER A 149 -7.59 -9.21 3.53
N ILE A 150 -7.09 -9.69 4.66
CA ILE A 150 -5.98 -10.66 4.69
C ILE A 150 -6.34 -11.93 3.92
N ASP A 151 -7.58 -12.42 4.08
CA ASP A 151 -8.05 -13.63 3.38
C ASP A 151 -8.10 -13.42 1.87
N GLU A 152 -8.58 -12.26 1.41
CA GLU A 152 -8.59 -11.91 -0.02
C GLU A 152 -7.15 -11.78 -0.57
N TRP A 153 -6.25 -11.18 0.19
CA TRP A 153 -4.83 -11.09 -0.18
C TRP A 153 -4.21 -12.48 -0.32
N ASN A 154 -4.43 -13.37 0.64
CA ASN A 154 -3.88 -14.72 0.63
C ASN A 154 -4.45 -15.58 -0.52
N ALA A 155 -5.71 -15.34 -0.91
CA ALA A 155 -6.36 -16.06 -2.02
C ALA A 155 -5.88 -15.59 -3.39
N ASP A 156 -5.48 -14.34 -3.54
CA ASP A 156 -5.12 -13.70 -4.81
C ASP A 156 -3.60 -13.61 -5.04
N SER A 157 -2.83 -14.44 -4.45
CA SER A 157 -1.39 -14.71 -4.74
C SER A 157 -0.67 -13.62 -5.57
N GLN A 158 -0.59 -12.39 -5.05
CA GLN A 158 -0.04 -11.22 -5.77
C GLN A 158 1.49 -11.27 -5.94
N CYS A 159 2.14 -12.13 -5.20
CA CYS A 159 3.58 -12.31 -5.23
C CYS A 159 4.00 -13.52 -6.11
#